data_a2aa5eee4ddc6d2b56248ddc5fde3d6a
#
_entry.id   a2aa5eee4ddc6d2b56248ddc5fde3d6a
#
_cell.length_a   1.000
_cell.length_b   1.000
_cell.length_c   1.000
_cell.angle_alpha   90.00
_cell.angle_beta   90.00
_cell.angle_gamma   90.00
#
_symmetry.space_group_name_H-M   'P 1'
#
loop_
_entity.id
_entity.type
_entity.pdbx_description
1 polymer ?
#
loop_
_entity_poly.entity_id
_entity_poly.type
_entity_poly.pdbx_seq_one_letter_code
_entity_poly.pdbx_strand_id
1 'polypeptide(L)'
;MLKVLGWVNIGAEVSITDTGRNVMKRLLNQQSSVIQNTPTHDMSSITSTLESRKKLDQTPIYSRNILVVDDESDVLLTYESFLSYAGFNVSTFADPFEALREFSSNLRLYDLVILDIRMENLNGIQLYQSMKAMNPSTKIIFATALDAAKELTSLLPEIEFQDIIRKPVDRENFINTVKLAIGI
;
A
#
# COMPACT_ATOMS: atom_id res chain seq x y z
N MET A 1 -5.28 -12.65 -23.55
CA MET A 1 -6.52 -11.91 -23.26
C MET A 1 -6.38 -10.37 -23.34
N LEU A 2 -5.35 -9.87 -24.01
CA LEU A 2 -5.07 -8.42 -24.21
C LEU A 2 -5.58 -7.84 -25.54
N LYS A 3 -6.19 -8.66 -26.40
CA LYS A 3 -6.70 -8.22 -27.73
C LYS A 3 -7.99 -7.38 -27.68
N VAL A 4 -8.71 -7.39 -26.57
CA VAL A 4 -10.04 -6.71 -26.48
C VAL A 4 -9.89 -5.20 -26.25
N LEU A 5 -8.75 -4.71 -25.80
CA LEU A 5 -8.53 -3.29 -25.46
C LEU A 5 -7.64 -2.54 -26.47
N GLY A 6 -7.33 -3.12 -27.63
CA GLY A 6 -6.52 -2.45 -28.65
C GLY A 6 -5.03 -2.33 -28.34
N TRP A 7 -4.49 -3.20 -27.47
CA TRP A 7 -3.07 -3.26 -27.15
C TRP A 7 -2.44 -4.52 -27.74
N VAL A 8 -1.27 -4.38 -28.34
CA VAL A 8 -0.46 -5.51 -28.86
C VAL A 8 0.92 -5.42 -28.24
N ASN A 9 1.40 -6.53 -27.69
CA ASN A 9 2.76 -6.64 -27.16
C ASN A 9 3.69 -7.11 -28.31
N ILE A 10 4.69 -6.29 -28.66
CA ILE A 10 5.69 -6.57 -29.69
C ILE A 10 7.06 -6.48 -29.02
N GLY A 11 7.50 -7.58 -28.37
CA GLY A 11 8.78 -7.59 -27.66
C GLY A 11 8.78 -6.69 -26.41
N ALA A 12 9.84 -5.93 -26.22
CA ALA A 12 10.01 -5.05 -25.03
C ALA A 12 9.25 -3.71 -25.11
N GLU A 13 8.56 -3.40 -26.22
CA GLU A 13 7.78 -2.17 -26.38
C GLU A 13 6.28 -2.46 -26.50
N VAL A 14 5.48 -1.72 -25.73
CA VAL A 14 4.01 -1.74 -25.83
C VAL A 14 3.56 -0.60 -26.72
N SER A 15 2.97 -0.90 -27.88
CA SER A 15 2.43 0.11 -28.77
C SER A 15 0.89 0.06 -28.82
N ILE A 16 0.28 1.24 -28.94
CA ILE A 16 -1.17 1.37 -29.06
C ILE A 16 -1.55 1.21 -30.52
N THR A 17 -2.46 0.27 -30.83
CA THR A 17 -3.00 0.10 -32.19
C THR A 17 -3.82 1.31 -32.64
N ASP A 18 -4.03 1.46 -33.95
CA ASP A 18 -4.87 2.54 -34.51
C ASP A 18 -6.31 2.51 -33.96
N THR A 19 -6.83 1.33 -33.67
CA THR A 19 -8.11 1.16 -32.99
C THR A 19 -8.08 1.72 -31.55
N GLY A 20 -7.02 1.45 -30.81
CA GLY A 20 -6.84 2.00 -29.46
C GLY A 20 -6.70 3.53 -29.46
N ARG A 21 -5.98 4.08 -30.45
CA ARG A 21 -5.87 5.54 -30.64
C ARG A 21 -7.22 6.20 -30.97
N ASN A 22 -8.05 5.57 -31.80
CA ASN A 22 -9.37 6.08 -32.17
C ASN A 22 -10.36 6.03 -31.00
N VAL A 23 -10.30 4.99 -30.15
CA VAL A 23 -11.10 4.94 -28.92
C VAL A 23 -10.71 6.04 -27.96
N MET A 24 -9.40 6.28 -27.77
CA MET A 24 -8.89 7.34 -26.91
C MET A 24 -9.31 8.73 -27.41
N LYS A 25 -9.23 8.99 -28.72
CA LYS A 25 -9.71 10.24 -29.33
C LYS A 25 -11.22 10.45 -29.15
N ARG A 26 -12.04 9.39 -29.25
CA ARG A 26 -13.49 9.47 -28.99
C ARG A 26 -13.79 9.82 -27.53
N LEU A 27 -13.09 9.21 -26.58
CA LEU A 27 -13.25 9.50 -25.15
C LEU A 27 -12.85 10.94 -24.81
N LEU A 28 -11.75 11.44 -25.38
CA LEU A 28 -11.31 12.83 -25.20
C LEU A 28 -12.29 13.83 -25.83
N ASN A 29 -12.87 13.54 -27.00
CA ASN A 29 -13.85 14.41 -27.64
C ASN A 29 -15.22 14.40 -26.93
N GLN A 30 -15.62 13.30 -26.27
CA GLN A 30 -16.83 13.27 -25.45
C GLN A 30 -16.69 14.14 -24.20
N GLN A 31 -15.48 14.27 -23.63
CA GLN A 31 -15.25 15.17 -22.51
C GLN A 31 -15.24 16.65 -22.91
N SER A 32 -14.86 16.96 -24.16
CA SER A 32 -14.87 18.34 -24.67
C SER A 32 -16.28 18.86 -24.98
N SER A 33 -17.25 18.00 -25.31
CA SER A 33 -18.63 18.40 -25.60
C SER A 33 -19.47 18.71 -24.37
N VAL A 34 -19.04 18.24 -23.17
CA VAL A 34 -19.74 18.54 -21.90
C VAL A 34 -19.43 19.95 -21.39
N ILE A 35 -18.30 20.55 -21.83
CA ILE A 35 -17.86 21.88 -21.36
C ILE A 35 -18.58 23.04 -22.07
N GLN A 36 -19.27 22.78 -23.19
CA GLN A 36 -19.87 23.86 -24.01
C GLN A 36 -21.28 24.27 -23.61
N ASN A 37 -21.93 23.61 -22.64
CA ASN A 37 -23.35 23.85 -22.29
C ASN A 37 -23.60 24.20 -20.80
N THR A 38 -22.68 24.85 -20.12
CA THR A 38 -22.95 25.37 -18.76
C THR A 38 -23.02 26.91 -18.79
N PRO A 39 -24.07 27.51 -18.17
CA PRO A 39 -24.13 28.97 -18.03
C PRO A 39 -23.01 29.47 -17.13
N THR A 40 -22.47 30.63 -17.52
CA THR A 40 -21.46 31.38 -16.79
C THR A 40 -21.87 31.68 -15.35
N HIS A 41 -21.54 30.81 -14.39
CA HIS A 41 -21.53 31.14 -12.98
C HIS A 41 -20.28 30.50 -12.33
N ASP A 42 -19.42 31.42 -11.86
CA ASP A 42 -18.31 31.21 -10.93
C ASP A 42 -17.15 30.28 -11.35
N MET A 43 -16.19 30.88 -12.06
CA MET A 43 -14.91 30.25 -12.42
C MET A 43 -14.02 29.88 -11.21
N SER A 44 -14.30 30.40 -10.01
CA SER A 44 -13.51 30.14 -8.81
C SER A 44 -13.74 28.72 -8.26
N SER A 45 -14.94 28.17 -8.43
CA SER A 45 -15.26 26.81 -7.97
C SER A 45 -14.66 25.71 -8.87
N ILE A 46 -14.46 26.01 -10.16
CA ILE A 46 -13.88 25.04 -11.11
C ILE A 46 -12.35 24.94 -10.92
N THR A 47 -11.68 26.07 -10.67
CA THR A 47 -10.24 26.07 -10.39
C THR A 47 -9.90 25.32 -9.09
N SER A 48 -10.67 25.48 -8.02
CA SER A 48 -10.47 24.74 -6.79
C SER A 48 -10.70 23.23 -6.94
N THR A 49 -11.66 22.84 -7.79
CA THR A 49 -11.95 21.43 -8.09
C THR A 49 -10.84 20.81 -8.98
N LEU A 50 -10.28 21.58 -9.91
CA LEU A 50 -9.16 21.12 -10.76
C LEU A 50 -7.84 21.07 -9.97
N GLU A 51 -7.62 22.01 -9.06
CA GLU A 51 -6.46 21.98 -8.15
C GLU A 51 -6.56 20.83 -7.13
N SER A 52 -7.75 20.54 -6.62
CA SER A 52 -8.00 19.37 -5.79
C SER A 52 -7.77 18.06 -6.54
N ARG A 53 -8.16 17.97 -7.82
CA ARG A 53 -7.88 16.80 -8.68
C ARG A 53 -6.39 16.69 -9.05
N LYS A 54 -5.68 17.80 -9.31
CA LYS A 54 -4.23 17.80 -9.52
C LYS A 54 -3.45 17.35 -8.27
N LYS A 55 -3.97 17.61 -7.08
CA LYS A 55 -3.36 17.16 -5.82
C LYS A 55 -3.58 15.67 -5.56
N LEU A 56 -4.65 15.07 -6.16
CA LEU A 56 -4.91 13.63 -6.09
C LEU A 56 -4.02 12.82 -7.05
N ASP A 57 -3.53 13.43 -8.14
CA ASP A 57 -2.72 12.77 -9.18
C ASP A 57 -1.21 12.80 -8.88
N GLN A 58 -0.80 13.31 -7.72
CA GLN A 58 0.61 13.42 -7.30
C GLN A 58 0.96 12.55 -6.10
N THR A 59 0.17 11.52 -5.77
CA THR A 59 0.65 10.50 -4.83
C THR A 59 1.81 9.76 -5.49
N PRO A 60 3.01 9.76 -4.91
CA PRO A 60 4.12 8.98 -5.43
C PRO A 60 3.69 7.51 -5.46
N ILE A 61 3.63 6.91 -6.65
CA ILE A 61 3.40 5.47 -6.78
C ILE A 61 4.70 4.80 -6.36
N TYR A 62 4.80 4.42 -5.10
CA TYR A 62 5.88 3.58 -4.63
C TYR A 62 5.58 2.15 -5.11
N SER A 63 6.33 1.62 -6.07
CA SER A 63 6.28 0.20 -6.45
C SER A 63 6.81 -0.69 -5.31
N ARG A 64 6.38 -0.44 -4.07
CA ARG A 64 6.78 -1.17 -2.87
C ARG A 64 5.62 -2.00 -2.36
N ASN A 65 5.91 -3.26 -2.06
CA ASN A 65 4.92 -4.22 -1.58
C ASN A 65 5.05 -4.36 -0.06
N ILE A 66 3.95 -4.16 0.63
CA ILE A 66 3.87 -4.21 2.09
C ILE A 66 2.91 -5.34 2.49
N LEU A 67 3.37 -6.21 3.37
CA LEU A 67 2.55 -7.24 4.01
C LEU A 67 2.12 -6.73 5.39
N VAL A 68 0.84 -6.80 5.72
CA VAL A 68 0.29 -6.43 7.04
C VAL A 68 -0.40 -7.64 7.65
N VAL A 69 -0.07 -7.97 8.90
CA VAL A 69 -0.67 -9.07 9.64
C VAL A 69 -1.18 -8.59 10.98
N ASP A 70 -2.49 -8.72 11.21
CA ASP A 70 -3.18 -8.27 12.41
C ASP A 70 -4.53 -9.02 12.48
N ASP A 71 -4.90 -9.62 13.59
CA ASP A 71 -6.15 -10.40 13.69
C ASP A 71 -7.40 -9.50 13.79
N GLU A 72 -7.22 -8.19 14.01
CA GLU A 72 -8.30 -7.21 14.02
C GLU A 72 -8.58 -6.69 12.59
N SER A 73 -9.68 -7.14 11.98
CA SER A 73 -10.08 -6.77 10.62
C SER A 73 -10.22 -5.26 10.41
N ASP A 74 -10.69 -4.52 11.42
CA ASP A 74 -10.85 -3.06 11.35
C ASP A 74 -9.48 -2.35 11.29
N VAL A 75 -8.47 -2.90 11.98
CA VAL A 75 -7.09 -2.41 11.92
C VAL A 75 -6.50 -2.68 10.53
N LEU A 76 -6.70 -3.88 9.98
CA LEU A 76 -6.26 -4.22 8.62
C LEU A 76 -6.84 -3.27 7.58
N LEU A 77 -8.16 -3.02 7.60
CA LEU A 77 -8.84 -2.08 6.69
C LEU A 77 -8.27 -0.66 6.82
N THR A 78 -7.99 -0.23 8.05
CA THR A 78 -7.42 1.08 8.33
C THR A 78 -6.01 1.21 7.75
N TYR A 79 -5.13 0.25 8.00
CA TYR A 79 -3.75 0.28 7.52
C TYR A 79 -3.65 0.11 6.00
N GLU A 80 -4.48 -0.77 5.42
CA GLU A 80 -4.62 -0.90 3.97
C GLU A 80 -5.01 0.44 3.32
N SER A 81 -6.00 1.13 3.89
CA SER A 81 -6.43 2.45 3.42
C SER A 81 -5.31 3.49 3.51
N PHE A 82 -4.57 3.53 4.62
CA PHE A 82 -3.46 4.48 4.81
C PHE A 82 -2.34 4.24 3.81
N LEU A 83 -1.93 2.98 3.64
CA LEU A 83 -0.83 2.59 2.77
C LEU A 83 -1.17 2.73 1.28
N SER A 84 -2.37 2.30 0.88
CA SER A 84 -2.87 2.47 -0.49
C SER A 84 -3.00 3.94 -0.87
N TYR A 85 -3.49 4.80 0.04
CA TYR A 85 -3.51 6.24 -0.16
C TYR A 85 -2.11 6.84 -0.35
N ALA A 86 -1.11 6.28 0.32
CA ALA A 86 0.30 6.68 0.16
C ALA A 86 0.98 6.09 -1.09
N GLY A 87 0.28 5.24 -1.86
CA GLY A 87 0.76 4.67 -3.12
C GLY A 87 1.52 3.35 -2.99
N PHE A 88 1.38 2.65 -1.87
CA PHE A 88 1.94 1.31 -1.67
C PHE A 88 1.01 0.20 -2.19
N ASN A 89 1.59 -0.92 -2.62
CA ASN A 89 0.85 -2.16 -2.83
C ASN A 89 0.75 -2.89 -1.49
N VAL A 90 -0.44 -3.29 -1.09
CA VAL A 90 -0.69 -3.85 0.24
C VAL A 90 -1.33 -5.21 0.14
N SER A 91 -0.83 -6.16 0.93
CA SER A 91 -1.46 -7.45 1.18
C SER A 91 -1.74 -7.56 2.67
N THR A 92 -2.98 -7.86 3.05
CA THR A 92 -3.41 -7.94 4.46
C THR A 92 -3.85 -9.35 4.81
N PHE A 93 -3.50 -9.82 6.00
CA PHE A 93 -3.87 -11.14 6.51
C PHE A 93 -4.31 -11.05 7.97
N ALA A 94 -5.49 -11.58 8.25
CA ALA A 94 -5.98 -11.75 9.64
C ALA A 94 -5.48 -13.05 10.28
N ASP A 95 -5.16 -14.06 9.46
CA ASP A 95 -4.61 -15.33 9.92
C ASP A 95 -3.08 -15.35 9.75
N PRO A 96 -2.31 -15.44 10.85
CA PRO A 96 -0.85 -15.47 10.78
C PRO A 96 -0.29 -16.70 10.04
N PHE A 97 -0.99 -17.82 10.00
CA PHE A 97 -0.56 -18.98 9.23
C PHE A 97 -0.74 -18.77 7.72
N GLU A 98 -1.81 -18.08 7.31
CA GLU A 98 -1.99 -17.69 5.91
C GLU A 98 -0.94 -16.69 5.48
N ALA A 99 -0.64 -15.70 6.32
CA ALA A 99 0.45 -14.75 6.10
C ALA A 99 1.80 -15.45 5.94
N LEU A 100 2.12 -16.42 6.80
CA LEU A 100 3.37 -17.17 6.73
C LEU A 100 3.46 -18.02 5.46
N ARG A 101 2.36 -18.64 5.05
CA ARG A 101 2.28 -19.40 3.78
C ARG A 101 2.51 -18.52 2.58
N GLU A 102 1.85 -17.36 2.53
CA GLU A 102 2.04 -16.36 1.46
C GLU A 102 3.49 -15.89 1.42
N PHE A 103 4.05 -15.49 2.56
CA PHE A 103 5.43 -15.04 2.66
C PHE A 103 6.42 -16.11 2.20
N SER A 104 6.24 -17.38 2.60
CA SER A 104 7.10 -18.51 2.24
C SER A 104 7.11 -18.77 0.73
N SER A 105 5.99 -18.54 0.07
CA SER A 105 5.85 -18.70 -1.39
C SER A 105 6.47 -17.54 -2.17
N ASN A 106 6.65 -16.37 -1.53
CA ASN A 106 7.02 -15.11 -2.15
C ASN A 106 8.11 -14.34 -1.37
N LEU A 107 9.20 -15.03 -0.99
CA LEU A 107 10.25 -14.54 -0.06
C LEU A 107 10.89 -13.18 -0.41
N ARG A 108 10.83 -12.75 -1.66
CA ARG A 108 11.44 -11.49 -2.13
C ARG A 108 10.40 -10.47 -2.61
N LEU A 109 9.12 -10.77 -2.44
CA LEU A 109 8.04 -9.91 -2.93
C LEU A 109 7.89 -8.66 -2.05
N TYR A 110 8.01 -8.82 -0.73
CA TYR A 110 7.68 -7.78 0.22
C TYR A 110 8.91 -6.96 0.64
N ASP A 111 8.81 -5.65 0.48
CA ASP A 111 9.82 -4.67 0.92
C ASP A 111 9.74 -4.44 2.43
N LEU A 112 8.56 -4.59 3.00
CA LEU A 112 8.28 -4.43 4.42
C LEU A 112 7.18 -5.38 4.87
N VAL A 113 7.31 -5.89 6.08
CA VAL A 113 6.24 -6.60 6.80
C VAL A 113 5.90 -5.81 8.05
N ILE A 114 4.60 -5.64 8.32
CA ILE A 114 4.06 -5.00 9.54
C ILE A 114 3.29 -6.08 10.30
N LEU A 115 3.67 -6.31 11.56
CA LEU A 115 3.10 -7.35 12.39
C LEU A 115 2.46 -6.77 13.65
N ASP A 116 1.24 -7.18 13.98
CA ASP A 116 0.81 -7.08 15.37
C ASP A 116 1.47 -8.16 16.23
N ILE A 117 1.68 -7.88 17.52
CA ILE A 117 2.28 -8.84 18.46
C ILE A 117 1.21 -9.79 19.00
N ARG A 118 0.04 -9.24 19.35
CA ARG A 118 -1.01 -9.98 20.05
C ARG A 118 -2.06 -10.52 19.09
N MET A 119 -1.75 -11.63 18.47
CA MET A 119 -2.68 -12.35 17.61
C MET A 119 -3.01 -13.72 18.21
N GLU A 120 -4.19 -14.25 17.88
CA GLU A 120 -4.56 -15.60 18.22
C GLU A 120 -3.68 -16.64 17.51
N ASN A 121 -3.52 -17.81 18.10
CA ASN A 121 -2.82 -19.00 17.58
C ASN A 121 -1.30 -18.85 17.39
N LEU A 122 -0.83 -17.86 16.66
CA LEU A 122 0.60 -17.59 16.41
C LEU A 122 0.85 -16.11 16.65
N ASN A 123 1.57 -15.77 17.71
CA ASN A 123 1.85 -14.37 18.03
C ASN A 123 2.90 -13.75 17.07
N GLY A 124 2.92 -12.41 17.00
CA GLY A 124 3.78 -11.69 16.07
C GLY A 124 5.29 -11.93 16.26
N ILE A 125 5.73 -12.25 17.47
CA ILE A 125 7.14 -12.58 17.77
C ILE A 125 7.52 -13.92 17.12
N GLN A 126 6.67 -14.92 17.24
CA GLN A 126 6.88 -16.24 16.61
C GLN A 126 6.84 -16.13 15.08
N LEU A 127 5.91 -15.31 14.56
CA LEU A 127 5.80 -15.04 13.14
C LEU A 127 7.06 -14.31 12.62
N TYR A 128 7.54 -13.29 13.33
CA TYR A 128 8.80 -12.60 13.06
C TYR A 128 9.98 -13.59 12.98
N GLN A 129 10.16 -14.43 13.99
CA GLN A 129 11.22 -15.41 14.03
C GLN A 129 11.17 -16.37 12.84
N SER A 130 9.95 -16.84 12.49
CA SER A 130 9.73 -17.73 11.35
C SER A 130 10.08 -17.05 10.03
N MET A 131 9.62 -15.81 9.80
CA MET A 131 9.92 -15.05 8.60
C MET A 131 11.41 -14.71 8.48
N LYS A 132 12.06 -14.31 9.60
CA LYS A 132 13.51 -14.04 9.64
C LYS A 132 14.35 -15.28 9.38
N ALA A 133 13.91 -16.46 9.83
CA ALA A 133 14.58 -17.73 9.52
C ALA A 133 14.52 -18.07 8.02
N MET A 134 13.42 -17.71 7.33
CA MET A 134 13.26 -17.93 5.89
C MET A 134 14.00 -16.87 5.05
N ASN A 135 13.92 -15.61 5.45
CA ASN A 135 14.62 -14.50 4.78
C ASN A 135 15.13 -13.48 5.81
N PRO A 136 16.40 -13.58 6.26
CA PRO A 136 16.98 -12.67 7.25
C PRO A 136 17.00 -11.20 6.82
N SER A 137 17.01 -10.93 5.52
CA SER A 137 17.07 -9.55 4.98
C SER A 137 15.72 -8.83 4.94
N THR A 138 14.60 -9.54 5.16
CA THR A 138 13.28 -8.91 5.16
C THR A 138 13.19 -7.86 6.26
N LYS A 139 12.80 -6.65 5.89
CA LYS A 139 12.49 -5.61 6.88
C LYS A 139 11.14 -5.91 7.52
N ILE A 140 11.12 -5.92 8.86
CA ILE A 140 9.91 -6.19 9.64
C ILE A 140 9.81 -5.11 10.72
N ILE A 141 8.62 -4.51 10.87
CA ILE A 141 8.27 -3.60 11.97
C ILE A 141 7.02 -4.11 12.67
N PHE A 142 6.79 -3.63 13.88
CA PHE A 142 5.65 -4.03 14.69
C PHE A 142 4.66 -2.87 14.87
N ALA A 143 3.35 -3.15 14.75
CA ALA A 143 2.29 -2.20 15.07
C ALA A 143 1.46 -2.77 16.23
N THR A 144 1.68 -2.29 17.47
CA THR A 144 1.16 -2.96 18.65
C THR A 144 0.81 -2.02 19.80
N ALA A 145 0.05 -2.52 20.78
CA ALA A 145 -0.28 -1.79 22.00
C ALA A 145 0.96 -1.53 22.87
N LEU A 146 0.89 -0.50 23.71
CA LEU A 146 2.03 0.00 24.49
C LEU A 146 2.68 -1.03 25.43
N ASP A 147 1.86 -1.88 26.03
CA ASP A 147 2.32 -2.93 26.94
C ASP A 147 3.06 -4.05 26.23
N ALA A 148 2.60 -4.46 25.04
CA ALA A 148 3.25 -5.45 24.21
C ALA A 148 4.57 -4.93 23.60
N ALA A 149 4.69 -3.62 23.36
CA ALA A 149 5.94 -3.00 22.90
C ALA A 149 7.08 -3.15 23.92
N LYS A 150 6.79 -3.10 25.21
CA LYS A 150 7.79 -3.32 26.28
C LYS A 150 8.25 -4.79 26.34
N GLU A 151 7.32 -5.72 26.17
CA GLU A 151 7.62 -7.13 26.08
C GLU A 151 8.53 -7.43 24.88
N LEU A 152 8.21 -6.86 23.72
CA LEU A 152 8.96 -7.03 22.49
C LEU A 152 10.46 -6.68 22.67
N THR A 153 10.76 -5.50 23.20
CA THR A 153 12.16 -5.05 23.38
C THR A 153 12.93 -5.87 24.41
N SER A 154 12.23 -6.57 25.30
CA SER A 154 12.85 -7.49 26.26
C SER A 154 13.20 -8.84 25.63
N LEU A 155 12.37 -9.31 24.68
CA LEU A 155 12.52 -10.61 24.02
C LEU A 155 13.37 -10.56 22.76
N LEU A 156 13.37 -9.42 22.07
CA LEU A 156 14.09 -9.16 20.82
C LEU A 156 14.92 -7.87 20.97
N PRO A 157 16.09 -7.92 21.61
CA PRO A 157 16.90 -6.73 21.84
C PRO A 157 17.44 -6.07 20.56
N GLU A 158 17.41 -6.77 19.43
CA GLU A 158 17.74 -6.22 18.11
C GLU A 158 16.65 -5.30 17.52
N ILE A 159 15.44 -5.29 18.09
CA ILE A 159 14.34 -4.41 17.66
C ILE A 159 14.50 -3.04 18.32
N GLU A 160 14.63 -2.02 17.49
CA GLU A 160 14.73 -0.64 17.93
C GLU A 160 13.36 0.04 18.04
N PHE A 161 13.28 1.13 18.81
CA PHE A 161 12.03 1.89 18.97
C PHE A 161 11.45 2.39 17.64
N GLN A 162 12.29 2.66 16.66
CA GLN A 162 11.88 3.06 15.32
C GLN A 162 11.20 1.93 14.52
N ASP A 163 11.39 0.69 14.94
CA ASP A 163 10.74 -0.49 14.34
C ASP A 163 9.36 -0.78 14.99
N ILE A 164 8.88 0.10 15.89
CA ILE A 164 7.65 -0.10 16.64
C ILE A 164 6.68 1.05 16.42
N ILE A 165 5.53 0.76 15.82
CA ILE A 165 4.38 1.64 15.74
C ILE A 165 3.48 1.35 16.95
N ARG A 166 3.21 2.35 17.76
CA ARG A 166 2.33 2.21 18.94
C ARG A 166 0.89 2.50 18.55
N LYS A 167 0.01 1.54 18.83
CA LYS A 167 -1.44 1.71 18.69
C LYS A 167 -1.99 2.51 19.88
N PRO A 168 -2.97 3.43 19.70
CA PRO A 168 -3.51 3.92 18.42
C PRO A 168 -2.52 4.85 17.71
N VAL A 169 -2.50 4.83 16.38
CA VAL A 169 -1.62 5.65 15.57
C VAL A 169 -2.44 6.45 14.55
N ASP A 170 -2.10 7.71 14.35
CA ASP A 170 -2.67 8.50 13.27
C ASP A 170 -1.98 8.18 11.93
N ARG A 171 -2.69 8.50 10.84
CA ARG A 171 -2.26 8.17 9.48
C ARG A 171 -0.89 8.73 9.12
N GLU A 172 -0.61 9.97 9.51
CA GLU A 172 0.62 10.65 9.13
C GLU A 172 1.83 9.99 9.79
N ASN A 173 1.77 9.77 11.10
CA ASN A 173 2.82 9.08 11.85
C ASN A 173 3.01 7.65 11.37
N PHE A 174 1.92 6.92 11.06
CA PHE A 174 1.98 5.57 10.50
C PHE A 174 2.75 5.55 9.17
N ILE A 175 2.34 6.38 8.20
CA ILE A 175 2.99 6.45 6.88
C ILE A 175 4.44 6.89 7.00
N ASN A 176 4.76 7.86 7.85
CA ASN A 176 6.14 8.33 8.05
C ASN A 176 7.04 7.22 8.61
N THR A 177 6.56 6.44 9.58
CA THR A 177 7.31 5.29 10.11
C THR A 177 7.54 4.24 9.04
N VAL A 178 6.54 3.93 8.24
CA VAL A 178 6.66 2.99 7.10
C VAL A 178 7.71 3.47 6.10
N LYS A 179 7.66 4.75 5.70
CA LYS A 179 8.64 5.34 4.78
C LYS A 179 10.06 5.26 5.31
N LEU A 180 10.26 5.62 6.57
CA LEU A 180 11.57 5.52 7.25
C LEU A 180 12.08 4.07 7.25
N ALA A 181 11.21 3.11 7.55
CA ALA A 181 11.57 1.70 7.57
C ALA A 181 12.07 1.18 6.22
N ILE A 182 11.53 1.66 5.11
CA ILE A 182 11.94 1.25 3.74
C ILE A 182 12.92 2.22 3.07
N GLY A 183 13.35 3.26 3.76
CA GLY A 183 14.39 4.18 3.32
C GLY A 183 13.97 5.19 2.25
N ILE A 184 12.73 5.73 2.32
CA ILE A 184 12.20 6.74 1.40
C ILE A 184 11.59 7.94 2.13
#